data_2ee88b5497454e73dbc1c835bd5e7e32
#
_entry.id   2ee88b5497454e73dbc1c835bd5e7e32
#
_cell.length_a   1.000
_cell.length_b   1.000
_cell.length_c   1.000
_cell.angle_alpha   90.00
_cell.angle_beta   90.00
_cell.angle_gamma   90.00
#
_symmetry.space_group_name_H-M   'P 1'
#
loop_
_entity.id
_entity.type
_entity.pdbx_description
1 polymer ?
#
loop_
_entity_poly.entity_id
_entity_poly.type
_entity_poly.pdbx_seq_one_letter_code
_entity_poly.pdbx_strand_id
1 'polypeptide(L)'
;MLQSVAVPPGCGKTHLAVALAVLAVEAGYRGYFTTGHDMVRQLLSAQRDGNFAHKLRTYTAPTVLVIDDVGLLPVGAEGAGVFFNVINARYENGHPTLATTNRGLPAWGEVFGDAVVASAILDRLMHRAIVFNIKGPSWRMREHQALAEVVKA
;
A
#
# COMPACT_ATOMS: atom_id res chain seq x y z
N MET A 1 5.08 7.88 -11.97
CA MET A 1 4.29 7.03 -11.07
C MET A 1 5.08 6.77 -9.82
N LEU A 2 4.63 7.29 -8.69
CA LEU A 2 5.32 7.15 -7.40
C LEU A 2 5.00 5.80 -6.78
N GLN A 3 6.03 5.08 -6.32
CA GLN A 3 5.78 3.77 -5.74
C GLN A 3 6.77 3.32 -4.70
N SER A 4 6.22 2.53 -3.82
CA SER A 4 6.79 1.52 -2.96
C SER A 4 8.05 1.89 -2.18
N VAL A 5 7.85 1.97 -0.91
CA VAL A 5 8.93 2.12 0.07
C VAL A 5 9.01 0.85 0.90
N ALA A 6 10.04 0.03 0.70
CA ALA A 6 10.34 -1.09 1.58
C ALA A 6 11.25 -0.60 2.70
N VAL A 7 10.76 -0.56 3.96
CA VAL A 7 11.50 0.06 5.07
C VAL A 7 11.04 -0.49 6.42
N PRO A 8 11.90 -0.53 7.44
CA PRO A 8 11.51 -0.90 8.80
C PRO A 8 10.31 -0.10 9.32
N PRO A 9 9.49 -0.66 10.21
CA PRO A 9 8.36 0.05 10.80
C PRO A 9 8.83 1.28 11.58
N GLY A 10 8.04 2.38 11.54
CA GLY A 10 8.33 3.59 12.30
C GLY A 10 9.24 4.62 11.64
N CYS A 11 9.62 4.45 10.36
CA CYS A 11 10.52 5.37 9.63
C CYS A 11 9.80 6.45 8.79
N GLY A 12 8.51 6.69 9.02
CA GLY A 12 7.79 7.81 8.38
C GLY A 12 7.18 7.52 7.01
N LYS A 13 7.11 6.26 6.54
CA LYS A 13 6.54 5.89 5.24
C LYS A 13 5.13 6.39 5.02
N THR A 14 4.24 6.07 5.95
CA THR A 14 2.84 6.49 5.92
C THR A 14 2.73 8.02 5.89
N HIS A 15 3.55 8.72 6.69
CA HIS A 15 3.57 10.18 6.69
C HIS A 15 3.98 10.76 5.33
N LEU A 16 4.99 10.19 4.69
CA LEU A 16 5.42 10.63 3.36
C LEU A 16 4.31 10.38 2.32
N ALA A 17 3.71 9.19 2.32
CA ALA A 17 2.64 8.86 1.40
C ALA A 17 1.42 9.77 1.57
N VAL A 18 1.01 10.02 2.82
CA VAL A 18 -0.10 10.93 3.14
C VAL A 18 0.24 12.36 2.74
N ALA A 19 1.46 12.86 3.03
CA ALA A 19 1.87 14.20 2.64
C ALA A 19 1.81 14.41 1.12
N LEU A 20 2.26 13.43 0.33
CA LEU A 20 2.17 13.48 -1.13
C LEU A 20 0.71 13.46 -1.62
N ALA A 21 -0.15 12.67 -0.99
CA ALA A 21 -1.57 12.64 -1.31
C ALA A 21 -2.27 13.96 -0.97
N VAL A 22 -1.91 14.59 0.17
CA VAL A 22 -2.44 15.92 0.55
C VAL A 22 -2.04 16.97 -0.48
N LEU A 23 -0.77 17.01 -0.89
CA LEU A 23 -0.32 17.94 -1.94
C LEU A 23 -1.07 17.73 -3.26
N ALA A 24 -1.37 16.49 -3.62
CA ALA A 24 -2.16 16.19 -4.81
C ALA A 24 -3.61 16.72 -4.67
N VAL A 25 -4.22 16.54 -3.50
CA VAL A 25 -5.58 17.06 -3.22
C VAL A 25 -5.61 18.59 -3.23
N GLU A 26 -4.62 19.24 -2.64
CA GLU A 26 -4.47 20.70 -2.69
C GLU A 26 -4.29 21.22 -4.12
N ALA A 27 -3.68 20.42 -5.00
CA ALA A 27 -3.58 20.70 -6.43
C ALA A 27 -4.87 20.38 -7.23
N GLY A 28 -5.96 19.99 -6.57
CA GLY A 28 -7.27 19.73 -7.18
C GLY A 28 -7.53 18.30 -7.62
N TYR A 29 -6.62 17.34 -7.31
CA TYR A 29 -6.82 15.93 -7.64
C TYR A 29 -7.63 15.21 -6.54
N ARG A 30 -8.35 14.16 -6.93
CA ARG A 30 -9.07 13.32 -5.97
C ARG A 30 -8.12 12.26 -5.40
N GLY A 31 -7.99 12.22 -4.08
CA GLY A 31 -7.19 11.23 -3.36
C GLY A 31 -8.06 10.25 -2.58
N TYR A 32 -7.58 9.04 -2.41
CA TYR A 32 -8.16 8.05 -1.51
C TYR A 32 -7.05 7.31 -0.75
N PHE A 33 -7.28 7.07 0.53
CA PHE A 33 -6.34 6.34 1.39
C PHE A 33 -6.98 5.04 1.89
N THR A 34 -6.22 3.95 1.84
CA THR A 34 -6.60 2.66 2.42
C THR A 34 -5.35 1.90 2.85
N THR A 35 -5.52 0.90 3.71
CA THR A 35 -4.47 -0.11 3.92
C THR A 35 -4.64 -1.26 2.93
N GLY A 36 -3.55 -1.98 2.63
CA GLY A 36 -3.61 -3.14 1.73
C GLY A 36 -4.58 -4.20 2.23
N HIS A 37 -4.59 -4.45 3.55
CA HIS A 37 -5.48 -5.43 4.17
C HIS A 37 -6.95 -5.02 4.09
N ASP A 38 -7.28 -3.77 4.44
CA ASP A 38 -8.67 -3.29 4.40
C ASP A 38 -9.24 -3.27 3.00
N MET A 39 -8.44 -2.85 2.02
CA MET A 39 -8.83 -2.87 0.61
C MET A 39 -9.22 -4.28 0.16
N VAL A 40 -8.36 -5.26 0.42
CA VAL A 40 -8.61 -6.66 0.05
C VAL A 40 -9.85 -7.20 0.77
N ARG A 41 -9.95 -6.99 2.09
CA ARG A 41 -11.09 -7.44 2.89
C ARG A 41 -12.42 -6.88 2.36
N GLN A 42 -12.47 -5.59 2.04
CA GLN A 42 -13.68 -4.94 1.53
C GLN A 42 -14.03 -5.42 0.11
N LEU A 43 -13.06 -5.67 -0.75
CA LEU A 43 -13.28 -6.18 -2.10
C LEU A 43 -13.77 -7.63 -2.07
N LEU A 44 -13.21 -8.49 -1.23
CA LEU A 44 -13.66 -9.87 -1.04
C LEU A 44 -15.09 -9.92 -0.47
N SER A 45 -15.43 -9.03 0.47
CA SER A 45 -16.81 -8.91 0.96
C SER A 45 -17.76 -8.50 -0.17
N ALA A 46 -17.41 -7.47 -0.92
CA ALA A 46 -18.22 -6.98 -2.04
C ALA A 46 -18.37 -8.03 -3.15
N GLN A 47 -17.39 -8.91 -3.33
CA GLN A 47 -17.47 -10.02 -4.28
C GLN A 47 -18.53 -11.05 -3.85
N ARG A 48 -18.56 -11.39 -2.55
CA ARG A 48 -19.59 -12.28 -1.99
C ARG A 48 -20.99 -11.67 -2.06
N ASP A 49 -21.09 -10.37 -1.87
CA ASP A 49 -22.35 -9.62 -1.87
C ASP A 49 -22.84 -9.26 -3.30
N GLY A 50 -22.13 -9.66 -4.36
CA GLY A 50 -22.47 -9.34 -5.75
C GLY A 50 -22.27 -7.87 -6.13
N ASN A 51 -21.50 -7.11 -5.34
CA ASN A 51 -21.29 -5.65 -5.51
C ASN A 51 -19.85 -5.27 -5.84
N PHE A 52 -19.07 -6.22 -6.37
CA PHE A 52 -17.64 -6.05 -6.62
C PHE A 52 -17.32 -4.87 -7.53
N ALA A 53 -18.02 -4.73 -8.66
CA ALA A 53 -17.76 -3.67 -9.63
C ALA A 53 -17.93 -2.26 -9.02
N HIS A 54 -18.96 -2.07 -8.19
CA HIS A 54 -19.17 -0.81 -7.49
C HIS A 54 -18.05 -0.53 -6.49
N LYS A 55 -17.69 -1.54 -5.68
CA LYS A 55 -16.62 -1.39 -4.68
C LYS A 55 -15.25 -1.16 -5.32
N LEU A 56 -14.96 -1.82 -6.44
CA LEU A 56 -13.73 -1.63 -7.19
C LEU A 56 -13.53 -0.16 -7.60
N ARG A 57 -14.61 0.53 -7.97
CA ARG A 57 -14.57 1.95 -8.33
C ARG A 57 -14.11 2.85 -7.20
N THR A 58 -14.33 2.48 -5.94
CA THR A 58 -13.82 3.21 -4.77
C THR A 58 -12.31 3.39 -4.85
N TYR A 59 -11.60 2.39 -5.37
CA TYR A 59 -10.14 2.37 -5.45
C TYR A 59 -9.59 2.76 -6.83
N THR A 60 -10.39 2.66 -7.87
CA THR A 60 -9.93 2.92 -9.24
C THR A 60 -10.31 4.29 -9.77
N ALA A 61 -11.38 4.89 -9.26
CA ALA A 61 -11.86 6.22 -9.70
C ALA A 61 -11.06 7.41 -9.15
N PRO A 62 -10.51 7.40 -7.92
CA PRO A 62 -9.66 8.50 -7.45
C PRO A 62 -8.38 8.62 -8.28
N THR A 63 -7.97 9.86 -8.57
CA THR A 63 -6.73 10.10 -9.34
C THR A 63 -5.52 9.53 -8.60
N VAL A 64 -5.42 9.78 -7.29
CA VAL A 64 -4.34 9.29 -6.44
C VAL A 64 -4.89 8.28 -5.43
N LEU A 65 -4.30 7.10 -5.37
CA LEU A 65 -4.59 6.08 -4.36
C LEU A 65 -3.36 5.86 -3.50
N VAL A 66 -3.54 5.92 -2.19
CA VAL A 66 -2.55 5.45 -1.22
C VAL A 66 -2.98 4.08 -0.71
N ILE A 67 -2.10 3.08 -0.86
CA ILE A 67 -2.24 1.75 -0.28
C ILE A 67 -1.13 1.59 0.75
N ASP A 68 -1.48 1.76 2.02
CA ASP A 68 -0.52 1.69 3.12
C ASP A 68 -0.36 0.26 3.63
N ASP A 69 0.82 -0.04 4.16
CA ASP A 69 1.16 -1.32 4.79
C ASP A 69 0.88 -2.57 3.92
N VAL A 70 1.20 -2.50 2.63
CA VAL A 70 1.10 -3.68 1.75
C VAL A 70 2.01 -4.79 2.26
N GLY A 71 1.44 -5.98 2.47
CA GLY A 71 2.18 -7.15 2.94
C GLY A 71 2.38 -7.24 4.45
N LEU A 72 1.77 -6.36 5.24
CA LEU A 72 1.77 -6.48 6.70
C LEU A 72 1.11 -7.80 7.15
N LEU A 73 0.00 -8.15 6.51
CA LEU A 73 -0.72 -9.41 6.72
C LEU A 73 -0.85 -10.17 5.40
N PRO A 74 -0.79 -11.51 5.43
CA PRO A 74 -1.05 -12.33 4.26
C PRO A 74 -2.48 -12.11 3.76
N VAL A 75 -2.67 -12.03 2.44
CA VAL A 75 -3.99 -11.86 1.82
C VAL A 75 -4.50 -13.10 1.10
N GLY A 76 -3.62 -14.08 0.89
CA GLY A 76 -3.94 -15.32 0.18
C GLY A 76 -4.22 -15.15 -1.31
N ALA A 77 -4.48 -16.26 -2.02
CA ALA A 77 -4.67 -16.25 -3.46
C ALA A 77 -5.93 -15.47 -3.90
N GLU A 78 -7.04 -15.57 -3.17
CA GLU A 78 -8.25 -14.78 -3.45
C GLU A 78 -8.00 -13.29 -3.27
N GLY A 79 -7.30 -12.93 -2.19
CA GLY A 79 -6.92 -11.55 -1.94
C GLY A 79 -5.94 -11.01 -2.98
N ALA A 80 -5.04 -11.84 -3.50
CA ALA A 80 -4.13 -11.49 -4.58
C ALA A 80 -4.90 -11.12 -5.86
N GLY A 81 -5.92 -11.87 -6.21
CA GLY A 81 -6.76 -11.61 -7.39
C GLY A 81 -7.46 -10.27 -7.32
N VAL A 82 -8.11 -9.94 -6.20
CA VAL A 82 -8.82 -8.66 -6.05
C VAL A 82 -7.83 -7.48 -5.95
N PHE A 83 -6.68 -7.68 -5.32
CA PHE A 83 -5.59 -6.68 -5.28
C PHE A 83 -5.07 -6.40 -6.69
N PHE A 84 -4.80 -7.46 -7.46
CA PHE A 84 -4.39 -7.35 -8.86
C PHE A 84 -5.38 -6.54 -9.70
N ASN A 85 -6.70 -6.77 -9.54
CA ASN A 85 -7.71 -6.03 -10.28
C ASN A 85 -7.62 -4.51 -10.05
N VAL A 86 -7.36 -4.08 -8.81
CA VAL A 86 -7.16 -2.65 -8.51
C VAL A 86 -5.92 -2.12 -9.21
N ILE A 87 -4.78 -2.81 -9.04
CA ILE A 87 -3.50 -2.36 -9.60
C ILE A 87 -3.54 -2.32 -11.13
N ASN A 88 -4.12 -3.36 -11.75
CA ASN A 88 -4.24 -3.44 -13.20
C ASN A 88 -5.12 -2.32 -13.78
N ALA A 89 -6.30 -2.09 -13.20
CA ALA A 89 -7.20 -1.04 -13.65
C ALA A 89 -6.57 0.36 -13.52
N ARG A 90 -5.83 0.61 -12.43
CA ARG A 90 -5.13 1.87 -12.23
C ARG A 90 -3.95 2.04 -13.19
N TYR A 91 -3.22 0.97 -13.43
CA TYR A 91 -2.13 0.95 -14.40
C TYR A 91 -2.62 1.28 -15.81
N GLU A 92 -3.70 0.64 -16.27
CA GLU A 92 -4.31 0.89 -17.58
C GLU A 92 -4.83 2.33 -17.73
N ASN A 93 -5.40 2.89 -16.67
CA ASN A 93 -5.91 4.27 -16.65
C ASN A 93 -4.82 5.33 -16.42
N GLY A 94 -3.58 4.93 -16.19
CA GLY A 94 -2.49 5.86 -15.88
C GLY A 94 -2.65 6.60 -14.55
N HIS A 95 -3.44 6.08 -13.62
CA HIS A 95 -3.65 6.68 -12.31
C HIS A 95 -2.51 6.34 -11.35
N PRO A 96 -1.82 7.33 -10.76
CA PRO A 96 -0.73 7.10 -9.81
C PRO A 96 -1.21 6.39 -8.55
N THR A 97 -0.42 5.42 -8.12
CA THR A 97 -0.62 4.67 -6.88
C THR A 97 0.60 4.85 -5.98
N LEU A 98 0.37 5.24 -4.74
CA LEU A 98 1.38 5.31 -3.69
C LEU A 98 1.24 4.05 -2.82
N ALA A 99 2.22 3.17 -2.85
CA ALA A 99 2.20 1.98 -2.02
C ALA A 99 3.32 2.02 -1.00
N THR A 100 3.02 1.72 0.27
CA THR A 100 4.03 1.53 1.31
C THR A 100 4.09 0.07 1.72
N THR A 101 5.26 -0.42 2.08
CA THR A 101 5.47 -1.78 2.54
C THR A 101 6.62 -1.85 3.53
N ASN A 102 6.54 -2.80 4.47
CA ASN A 102 7.62 -3.20 5.36
C ASN A 102 8.32 -4.48 4.87
N ARG A 103 7.82 -5.09 3.79
CA ARG A 103 8.36 -6.30 3.21
C ARG A 103 9.23 -5.97 2.00
N GLY A 104 10.35 -6.65 1.88
CA GLY A 104 11.10 -6.62 0.63
C GLY A 104 10.26 -7.17 -0.53
N LEU A 105 10.44 -6.62 -1.73
CA LEU A 105 9.69 -7.06 -2.91
C LEU A 105 9.75 -8.57 -3.18
N PRO A 106 10.90 -9.27 -2.94
CA PRO A 106 10.96 -10.72 -3.11
C PRO A 106 10.00 -11.51 -2.19
N ALA A 107 9.62 -10.96 -1.05
CA ALA A 107 8.70 -11.60 -0.11
C ALA A 107 7.21 -11.47 -0.49
N TRP A 108 6.88 -10.74 -1.55
CA TRP A 108 5.50 -10.53 -1.95
C TRP A 108 4.81 -11.81 -2.47
N GLY A 109 5.57 -12.77 -2.99
CA GLY A 109 5.03 -14.08 -3.34
C GLY A 109 4.39 -14.80 -2.15
N GLU A 110 5.00 -14.71 -0.97
CA GLU A 110 4.46 -15.27 0.28
C GLU A 110 3.21 -14.51 0.75
N VAL A 111 3.22 -13.18 0.64
CA VAL A 111 2.10 -12.32 1.04
C VAL A 111 0.84 -12.63 0.24
N PHE A 112 0.98 -12.80 -1.05
CA PHE A 112 -0.14 -13.04 -1.96
C PHE A 112 -0.48 -14.52 -2.12
N GLY A 113 0.38 -15.43 -1.65
CA GLY A 113 0.14 -16.88 -1.77
C GLY A 113 0.12 -17.41 -3.22
N ASP A 114 0.51 -16.58 -4.18
CA ASP A 114 0.59 -16.88 -5.61
C ASP A 114 1.74 -16.05 -6.22
N ALA A 115 2.82 -16.74 -6.58
CA ALA A 115 4.01 -16.09 -7.11
C ALA A 115 3.79 -15.45 -8.49
N VAL A 116 2.91 -16.01 -9.31
CA VAL A 116 2.59 -15.49 -10.65
C VAL A 116 1.82 -14.19 -10.53
N VAL A 117 0.78 -14.16 -9.69
CA VAL A 117 -0.02 -12.95 -9.45
C VAL A 117 0.81 -11.88 -8.76
N ALA A 118 1.63 -12.25 -7.78
CA ALA A 118 2.56 -11.32 -7.12
C ALA A 118 3.53 -10.69 -8.11
N SER A 119 4.09 -11.48 -9.02
CA SER A 119 4.98 -10.99 -10.09
C SER A 119 4.25 -10.01 -11.02
N ALA A 120 3.01 -10.32 -11.40
CA ALA A 120 2.20 -9.45 -12.24
C ALA A 120 1.82 -8.13 -11.56
N ILE A 121 1.56 -8.15 -10.25
CA ILE A 121 1.34 -6.95 -9.44
C ILE A 121 2.61 -6.09 -9.42
N LEU A 122 3.75 -6.71 -9.12
CA LEU A 122 5.04 -6.01 -9.06
C LEU A 122 5.44 -5.42 -10.40
N ASP A 123 5.24 -6.14 -11.49
CA ASP A 123 5.53 -5.64 -12.84
C ASP A 123 4.81 -4.31 -13.12
N ARG A 124 3.52 -4.25 -12.81
CA ARG A 124 2.71 -3.04 -12.99
C ARG A 124 3.10 -1.92 -12.01
N LEU A 125 3.32 -2.27 -10.76
CA LEU A 125 3.73 -1.32 -9.75
C LEU A 125 5.11 -0.74 -10.05
N MET A 126 6.05 -1.54 -10.51
CA MET A 126 7.43 -1.10 -10.77
C MET A 126 7.60 -0.42 -12.13
N HIS A 127 6.67 -0.60 -13.05
CA HIS A 127 6.72 0.06 -14.34
C HIS A 127 6.62 1.60 -14.18
N ARG A 128 7.70 2.30 -14.52
CA ARG A 128 7.88 3.76 -14.31
C ARG A 128 7.77 4.20 -12.85
N ALA A 129 8.17 3.32 -11.92
CA ALA A 129 8.12 3.60 -10.50
C ALA A 129 9.25 4.53 -10.05
N ILE A 130 8.97 5.35 -9.04
CA ILE A 130 9.98 5.98 -8.19
C ILE A 130 9.97 5.22 -6.86
N VAL A 131 11.06 4.55 -6.54
CA VAL A 131 11.18 3.74 -5.32
C VAL A 131 12.00 4.52 -4.30
N PHE A 132 11.41 4.72 -3.12
CA PHE A 132 12.10 5.28 -1.97
C PHE A 132 12.45 4.16 -0.99
N ASN A 133 13.72 3.94 -0.76
CA ASN A 133 14.20 3.04 0.27
C ASN A 133 14.67 3.86 1.48
N ILE A 134 13.79 4.02 2.46
CA ILE A 134 14.04 4.82 3.65
C ILE A 134 14.64 3.92 4.72
N LYS A 135 15.88 4.15 5.11
CA LYS A 135 16.59 3.43 6.18
C LYS A 135 16.76 4.36 7.38
N GLY A 136 16.49 3.86 8.56
CA GLY A 136 16.70 4.62 9.78
C GLY A 136 16.13 3.94 11.03
N PRO A 137 16.47 4.43 12.22
CA PRO A 137 15.89 3.95 13.47
C PRO A 137 14.39 4.31 13.52
N SER A 138 13.60 3.43 14.14
CA SER A 138 12.19 3.69 14.33
C SER A 138 11.96 4.90 15.25
N TRP A 139 11.24 5.90 14.75
CA TRP A 139 10.86 7.07 15.57
C TRP A 139 9.98 6.64 16.76
N ARG A 140 9.08 5.68 16.58
CA ARG A 140 8.21 5.15 17.63
C ARG A 140 9.00 4.49 18.76
N MET A 141 10.16 3.90 18.48
CA MET A 141 11.02 3.28 19.48
C MET A 141 11.80 4.29 20.31
N ARG A 142 12.00 5.52 19.81
CA ARG A 142 12.68 6.58 20.56
C ARG A 142 11.91 7.02 21.81
N GLU A 143 10.58 7.12 21.70
CA GLU A 143 9.73 7.46 22.85
C GLU A 143 9.75 6.36 23.91
N HIS A 144 9.76 5.09 23.51
CA HIS A 144 9.87 3.96 24.44
C HIS A 144 11.25 3.87 25.10
N GLN A 145 12.32 4.19 24.39
CA GLN A 145 13.66 4.23 24.96
C GLN A 145 13.80 5.38 25.96
N ALA A 146 13.29 6.56 25.67
CA ALA A 146 13.28 7.69 26.58
C ALA A 146 12.47 7.40 27.86
N LEU A 147 11.31 6.74 27.75
CA LEU A 147 10.50 6.31 28.89
C LEU A 147 11.22 5.23 29.73
N ALA A 148 11.91 4.28 29.08
CA ALA A 148 12.64 3.23 29.77
C ALA A 148 13.88 3.76 30.53
N GLU A 149 14.51 4.83 30.04
CA GLU A 149 15.60 5.51 30.75
C GLU A 149 15.10 6.29 31.97
N VAL A 150 13.92 6.93 31.88
CA VAL A 150 13.29 7.62 33.02
C VAL A 150 12.87 6.66 34.14
N VAL A 151 12.42 5.44 33.78
CA VAL A 151 12.00 4.41 34.76
C VAL A 151 13.20 3.73 35.43
N LYS A 152 14.39 3.78 34.82
CA LYS A 152 15.65 3.21 35.41
C LYS A 152 16.41 4.21 36.25
N ALA A 153 16.02 5.47 36.25
CA ALA A 153 16.59 6.50 37.10
C ALA A 153 15.80 6.62 38.41
#